data_c86159c6679a70226346e2e9a0754268
#
_entry.id   c86159c6679a70226346e2e9a0754268
#
_cell.length_a   1.000
_cell.length_b   1.000
_cell.length_c   1.000
_cell.angle_alpha   90.00
_cell.angle_beta   90.00
_cell.angle_gamma   90.00
#
_symmetry.space_group_name_H-M   'P 1'
#
loop_
_entity.id
_entity.type
_entity.pdbx_description
1 polymer ?
#
loop_
_entity_poly.entity_id
_entity_poly.type
_entity_poly.pdbx_seq_one_letter_code
_entity_poly.pdbx_strand_id
1 'polypeptide(L)'
;MVAQPMVTLAYVSGRHLALVEESIQKYGLPEPDWIIADVGSSIYSRDAHGWSLLAPWSQLIAADWHGFTATDLADWLSGLAGLVLQPDDRQNSLKLSYFVSLDVDRPRLMQTITTRLAERSLKANLIYSVDEQVAIGLLDILPQRASKLDAIEFLIRQQGFVAEQTLFAGDSGNDLSVLTSSLPAVLVANAHPDVVAQATVAARHQGTANRLYLARGGFRGMNGNYSAGILEGMGHFHADALRELD
;
A
#
# COMPACT_ATOMS: atom_id res chain seq x y z
N MET A 1 7.01 13.71 16.71
CA MET A 1 5.57 13.44 16.39
C MET A 1 5.06 12.19 17.12
N VAL A 2 5.72 11.07 16.95
CA VAL A 2 5.26 9.76 17.51
C VAL A 2 5.31 9.68 19.05
N ALA A 3 6.06 10.56 19.71
CA ALA A 3 6.09 10.61 21.19
C ALA A 3 4.84 11.25 21.83
N GLN A 4 3.88 11.67 21.01
CA GLN A 4 2.62 12.26 21.46
C GLN A 4 1.58 11.16 21.68
N PRO A 5 0.97 11.02 22.86
CA PRO A 5 0.00 9.96 23.14
C PRO A 5 -1.29 10.06 22.30
N MET A 6 -1.45 11.12 21.53
CA MET A 6 -2.60 11.38 20.66
C MET A 6 -2.38 11.00 19.19
N VAL A 7 -1.16 10.61 18.79
CA VAL A 7 -0.83 10.28 17.39
C VAL A 7 -0.61 8.77 17.26
N THR A 8 -1.43 8.14 16.45
CA THR A 8 -1.24 6.74 16.02
C THR A 8 -0.46 6.72 14.72
N LEU A 9 0.62 5.96 14.67
CA LEU A 9 1.46 5.79 13.48
C LEU A 9 1.22 4.43 12.82
N ALA A 10 0.96 4.44 11.52
CA ALA A 10 0.92 3.23 10.70
C ALA A 10 1.90 3.32 9.53
N TYR A 11 2.67 2.26 9.29
CA TYR A 11 3.43 2.11 8.04
C TYR A 11 2.63 1.28 7.05
N VAL A 12 2.54 1.78 5.81
CA VAL A 12 1.80 1.13 4.71
C VAL A 12 2.77 0.84 3.58
N SER A 13 3.03 -0.43 3.32
CA SER A 13 4.10 -0.86 2.42
C SER A 13 3.67 -1.99 1.47
N GLY A 14 4.30 -2.04 0.29
CA GLY A 14 4.28 -3.22 -0.58
C GLY A 14 5.18 -4.36 -0.08
N ARG A 15 6.10 -4.05 0.85
CA ARG A 15 7.04 -5.02 1.44
C ARG A 15 6.35 -5.90 2.48
N HIS A 16 6.87 -7.10 2.69
CA HIS A 16 6.46 -7.95 3.81
C HIS A 16 7.01 -7.44 5.15
N LEU A 17 6.44 -7.94 6.25
CA LEU A 17 6.73 -7.46 7.61
C LEU A 17 8.24 -7.36 7.91
N ALA A 18 9.01 -8.43 7.66
CA ALA A 18 10.44 -8.45 8.00
C ALA A 18 11.26 -7.35 7.29
N LEU A 19 10.93 -7.03 6.03
CA LEU A 19 11.57 -5.93 5.29
C LEU A 19 11.14 -4.55 5.80
N VAL A 20 9.95 -4.42 6.36
CA VAL A 20 9.51 -3.18 7.03
C VAL A 20 10.28 -3.00 8.33
N GLU A 21 10.42 -4.05 9.15
CA GLU A 21 11.19 -4.03 10.40
C GLU A 21 12.67 -3.72 10.13
N GLU A 22 13.27 -4.36 9.12
CA GLU A 22 14.64 -4.04 8.70
C GLU A 22 14.79 -2.56 8.35
N SER A 23 13.81 -1.99 7.64
CA SER A 23 13.83 -0.57 7.28
C SER A 23 13.69 0.34 8.50
N ILE A 24 12.84 -0.01 9.46
CA ILE A 24 12.70 0.72 10.73
C ILE A 24 14.04 0.76 11.46
N GLN A 25 14.69 -0.38 11.61
CA GLN A 25 15.98 -0.48 12.29
C GLN A 25 17.10 0.24 11.54
N LYS A 26 17.20 0.01 10.23
CA LYS A 26 18.27 0.56 9.37
C LYS A 26 18.26 2.08 9.32
N TYR A 27 17.08 2.69 9.29
CA TYR A 27 16.94 4.14 9.17
C TYR A 27 16.58 4.84 10.48
N GLY A 28 16.51 4.11 11.60
CA GLY A 28 16.13 4.65 12.90
C GLY A 28 14.74 5.29 12.88
N LEU A 29 13.80 4.66 12.17
CA LEU A 29 12.44 5.19 12.07
C LEU A 29 11.69 4.99 13.39
N PRO A 30 10.71 5.85 13.69
CA PRO A 30 9.83 5.64 14.83
C PRO A 30 9.12 4.30 14.76
N GLU A 31 8.96 3.66 15.91
CA GLU A 31 8.18 2.42 16.00
C GLU A 31 6.70 2.72 15.75
N PRO A 32 6.04 2.05 14.81
CA PRO A 32 4.63 2.28 14.53
C PRO A 32 3.73 1.42 15.44
N ASP A 33 2.48 1.83 15.59
CA ASP A 33 1.43 1.06 16.27
C ASP A 33 0.88 -0.04 15.34
N TRP A 34 0.90 0.21 14.02
CA TRP A 34 0.36 -0.67 12.99
C TRP A 34 1.29 -0.78 11.79
N ILE A 35 1.32 -1.96 11.18
CA ILE A 35 1.94 -2.16 9.87
C ILE A 35 0.91 -2.78 8.92
N ILE A 36 0.66 -2.09 7.80
CA ILE A 36 -0.06 -2.64 6.65
C ILE A 36 1.02 -3.04 5.64
N ALA A 37 1.22 -4.34 5.49
CA ALA A 37 2.26 -4.94 4.67
C ALA A 37 1.67 -5.66 3.45
N ASP A 38 2.56 -6.19 2.59
CA ASP A 38 2.19 -7.06 1.47
C ASP A 38 1.14 -6.43 0.57
N VAL A 39 1.33 -5.16 0.22
CA VAL A 39 0.42 -4.38 -0.65
C VAL A 39 -1.00 -4.22 -0.07
N GLY A 40 -1.16 -4.45 1.24
CA GLY A 40 -2.46 -4.37 1.94
C GLY A 40 -3.10 -5.72 2.23
N SER A 41 -2.47 -6.85 1.87
CA SER A 41 -3.02 -8.17 2.22
C SER A 41 -2.80 -8.55 3.70
N SER A 42 -1.91 -7.86 4.40
CA SER A 42 -1.58 -8.13 5.80
C SER A 42 -1.67 -6.86 6.64
N ILE A 43 -2.35 -6.93 7.78
CA ILE A 43 -2.35 -5.89 8.81
C ILE A 43 -1.79 -6.48 10.09
N TYR A 44 -0.82 -5.82 10.68
CA TYR A 44 -0.20 -6.22 11.94
C TYR A 44 -0.41 -5.14 12.99
N SER A 45 -0.73 -5.57 14.21
CA SER A 45 -0.71 -4.76 15.42
C SER A 45 0.49 -5.13 16.28
N ARG A 46 1.00 -4.18 17.04
CA ARG A 46 2.06 -4.44 17.99
C ARG A 46 1.49 -4.73 19.38
N ASP A 47 1.97 -5.77 20.01
CA ASP A 47 1.68 -6.12 21.40
C ASP A 47 2.97 -6.37 22.21
N ALA A 48 2.84 -6.83 23.46
CA ALA A 48 3.98 -7.13 24.33
C ALA A 48 4.88 -8.27 23.80
N HIS A 49 4.41 -9.08 22.86
CA HIS A 49 5.10 -10.23 22.29
C HIS A 49 5.66 -9.95 20.88
N GLY A 50 5.41 -8.76 20.34
CA GLY A 50 5.85 -8.35 19.00
C GLY A 50 4.68 -8.07 18.06
N TRP A 51 4.85 -8.40 16.77
CA TRP A 51 3.84 -8.17 15.75
C TRP A 51 2.86 -9.35 15.65
N SER A 52 1.58 -9.04 15.75
CA SER A 52 0.48 -10.00 15.62
C SER A 52 -0.37 -9.68 14.41
N LEU A 53 -0.60 -10.67 13.53
CA LEU A 53 -1.45 -10.53 12.35
C LEU A 53 -2.91 -10.31 12.76
N LEU A 54 -3.57 -9.33 12.16
CA LEU A 54 -4.96 -8.98 12.45
C LEU A 54 -5.91 -9.99 11.75
N ALA A 55 -6.28 -11.05 12.47
CA ALA A 55 -7.09 -12.14 11.94
C ALA A 55 -8.42 -11.71 11.30
N PRO A 56 -9.20 -10.73 11.83
CA PRO A 56 -10.44 -10.28 11.19
C PRO A 56 -10.23 -9.73 9.77
N TRP A 57 -9.08 -9.07 9.50
CA TRP A 57 -8.74 -8.62 8.16
C TRP A 57 -8.47 -9.79 7.23
N SER A 58 -7.61 -10.71 7.64
CA SER A 58 -7.28 -11.89 6.84
C SER A 58 -8.52 -12.72 6.51
N GLN A 59 -9.43 -12.90 7.47
CA GLN A 59 -10.71 -13.61 7.26
C GLN A 59 -11.60 -12.87 6.26
N LEU A 60 -11.67 -11.55 6.34
CA LEU A 60 -12.48 -10.74 5.44
C LEU A 60 -12.04 -10.88 3.98
N ILE A 61 -10.74 -10.75 3.71
CA ILE A 61 -10.21 -10.83 2.34
C ILE A 61 -10.16 -12.26 1.80
N ALA A 62 -9.92 -13.27 2.66
CA ALA A 62 -9.90 -14.67 2.27
C ALA A 62 -11.22 -15.14 1.64
N ALA A 63 -12.33 -14.52 2.00
CA ALA A 63 -13.64 -14.82 1.42
C ALA A 63 -13.70 -14.61 -0.11
N ASP A 64 -12.88 -13.73 -0.67
CA ASP A 64 -12.79 -13.51 -2.12
C ASP A 64 -12.19 -14.69 -2.88
N TRP A 65 -11.40 -15.51 -2.19
CA TRP A 65 -10.76 -16.71 -2.74
C TRP A 65 -11.44 -18.02 -2.34
N HIS A 66 -12.57 -17.97 -1.64
CA HIS A 66 -13.40 -19.15 -1.31
C HIS A 66 -12.62 -20.31 -0.66
N GLY A 67 -11.60 -20.01 0.13
CA GLY A 67 -10.74 -21.00 0.79
C GLY A 67 -9.50 -21.42 -0.01
N PHE A 68 -9.32 -20.92 -1.22
CA PHE A 68 -8.07 -21.10 -1.95
C PHE A 68 -6.96 -20.26 -1.32
N THR A 69 -5.75 -20.76 -1.38
CA THR A 69 -4.52 -20.08 -0.93
C THR A 69 -3.69 -19.61 -2.13
N ALA A 70 -2.66 -18.82 -1.89
CA ALA A 70 -1.71 -18.44 -2.93
C ALA A 70 -1.04 -19.66 -3.57
N THR A 71 -0.77 -20.72 -2.80
CA THR A 71 -0.21 -21.98 -3.31
C THR A 71 -1.17 -22.63 -4.30
N ASP A 72 -2.46 -22.73 -3.97
CA ASP A 72 -3.47 -23.29 -4.87
C ASP A 72 -3.57 -22.49 -6.18
N LEU A 73 -3.46 -21.15 -6.08
CA LEU A 73 -3.47 -20.27 -7.24
C LEU A 73 -2.19 -20.43 -8.08
N ALA A 74 -1.03 -20.59 -7.44
CA ALA A 74 0.23 -20.83 -8.15
C ALA A 74 0.17 -22.10 -8.97
N ASP A 75 -0.36 -23.18 -8.42
CA ASP A 75 -0.57 -24.45 -9.13
C ASP A 75 -1.54 -24.27 -10.31
N TRP A 76 -2.64 -23.55 -10.09
CA TRP A 76 -3.65 -23.25 -11.11
C TRP A 76 -3.14 -22.38 -12.26
N LEU A 77 -2.25 -21.43 -11.96
CA LEU A 77 -1.64 -20.54 -12.94
C LEU A 77 -0.33 -21.10 -13.52
N SER A 78 0.09 -22.27 -13.07
CA SER A 78 1.31 -22.93 -13.57
C SER A 78 1.28 -23.09 -15.09
N GLY A 79 2.44 -22.96 -15.73
CA GLY A 79 2.57 -23.06 -17.18
C GLY A 79 2.13 -21.82 -17.98
N LEU A 80 1.69 -20.73 -17.33
CA LEU A 80 1.51 -19.47 -18.02
C LEU A 80 2.88 -18.87 -18.37
N ALA A 81 3.11 -18.67 -19.68
CA ALA A 81 4.34 -18.05 -20.15
C ALA A 81 4.48 -16.62 -19.62
N GLY A 82 5.70 -16.26 -19.24
CA GLY A 82 6.01 -14.91 -18.75
C GLY A 82 5.85 -14.69 -17.23
N LEU A 83 5.38 -15.71 -16.50
CA LEU A 83 5.33 -15.68 -15.03
C LEU A 83 6.47 -16.51 -14.45
N VAL A 84 7.24 -15.89 -13.56
CA VAL A 84 8.26 -16.56 -12.73
C VAL A 84 7.93 -16.30 -11.28
N LEU A 85 7.64 -17.35 -10.51
CA LEU A 85 7.27 -17.21 -9.11
C LEU A 85 8.38 -16.50 -8.33
N GLN A 86 8.03 -15.51 -7.51
CA GLN A 86 8.98 -14.88 -6.60
C GLN A 86 9.33 -15.84 -5.45
N PRO A 87 10.47 -15.63 -4.76
CA PRO A 87 10.87 -16.45 -3.61
C PRO A 87 9.79 -16.52 -2.51
N ASP A 88 9.84 -17.58 -1.70
CA ASP A 88 8.84 -17.86 -0.66
C ASP A 88 8.70 -16.73 0.36
N ASP A 89 9.77 -16.02 0.66
CA ASP A 89 9.76 -14.84 1.55
C ASP A 89 8.98 -13.64 0.99
N ARG A 90 8.64 -13.67 -0.30
CA ARG A 90 7.80 -12.69 -0.98
C ARG A 90 6.34 -13.11 -1.08
N GLN A 91 6.01 -14.32 -0.67
CA GLN A 91 4.67 -14.91 -0.71
C GLN A 91 4.01 -14.85 0.67
N ASN A 92 2.67 -14.90 0.70
CA ASN A 92 1.92 -15.28 1.89
C ASN A 92 0.64 -16.03 1.49
N SER A 93 -0.16 -16.50 2.44
CA SER A 93 -1.35 -17.31 2.13
C SER A 93 -2.38 -16.61 1.23
N LEU A 94 -2.40 -15.28 1.22
CA LEU A 94 -3.35 -14.43 0.47
C LEU A 94 -2.64 -13.45 -0.48
N LYS A 95 -1.37 -13.71 -0.80
CA LYS A 95 -0.59 -12.94 -1.77
C LYS A 95 0.27 -13.86 -2.60
N LEU A 96 0.06 -13.85 -3.90
CA LEU A 96 0.83 -14.59 -4.88
C LEU A 96 1.61 -13.62 -5.77
N SER A 97 2.94 -13.69 -5.71
CA SER A 97 3.84 -12.73 -6.36
C SER A 97 4.67 -13.38 -7.45
N TYR A 98 4.73 -12.73 -8.61
CA TYR A 98 5.52 -13.14 -9.76
C TYR A 98 6.48 -12.06 -10.23
N PHE A 99 7.62 -12.48 -10.78
CA PHE A 99 8.39 -11.68 -11.70
C PHE A 99 7.80 -11.82 -13.09
N VAL A 100 7.79 -10.72 -13.85
CA VAL A 100 7.29 -10.67 -15.23
C VAL A 100 8.33 -9.97 -16.09
N SER A 101 8.74 -10.58 -17.20
CA SER A 101 9.65 -9.90 -18.13
C SER A 101 8.98 -8.68 -18.76
N LEU A 102 9.75 -7.61 -19.02
CA LEU A 102 9.21 -6.36 -19.59
C LEU A 102 8.80 -6.47 -21.07
N ASP A 103 9.26 -7.51 -21.77
CA ASP A 103 8.93 -7.81 -23.18
C ASP A 103 7.62 -8.60 -23.33
N VAL A 104 7.00 -9.04 -22.24
CA VAL A 104 5.72 -9.75 -22.26
C VAL A 104 4.59 -8.79 -22.65
N ASP A 105 3.67 -9.27 -23.52
CA ASP A 105 2.39 -8.59 -23.75
C ASP A 105 1.57 -8.54 -22.44
N ARG A 106 1.84 -7.51 -21.63
CA ARG A 106 1.20 -7.34 -20.31
C ARG A 106 -0.33 -7.33 -20.39
N PRO A 107 -0.99 -6.57 -21.29
CA PRO A 107 -2.45 -6.59 -21.37
C PRO A 107 -3.00 -8.01 -21.59
N ARG A 108 -2.40 -8.77 -22.48
CA ARG A 108 -2.79 -10.15 -22.78
C ARG A 108 -2.55 -11.08 -21.59
N LEU A 109 -1.41 -10.94 -20.91
CA LEU A 109 -1.11 -11.74 -19.71
C LEU A 109 -2.13 -11.47 -18.61
N MET A 110 -2.42 -10.20 -18.30
CA MET A 110 -3.39 -9.81 -17.29
C MET A 110 -4.79 -10.32 -17.61
N GLN A 111 -5.21 -10.23 -18.87
CA GLN A 111 -6.49 -10.79 -19.34
C GLN A 111 -6.55 -12.30 -19.16
N THR A 112 -5.45 -13.01 -19.49
CA THR A 112 -5.38 -14.47 -19.34
C THR A 112 -5.50 -14.91 -17.88
N ILE A 113 -4.78 -14.23 -16.98
CA ILE A 113 -4.85 -14.49 -15.54
C ILE A 113 -6.28 -14.23 -15.04
N THR A 114 -6.85 -13.07 -15.37
CA THR A 114 -8.22 -12.73 -14.97
C THR A 114 -9.22 -13.77 -15.42
N THR A 115 -9.12 -14.23 -16.66
CA THR A 115 -10.01 -15.27 -17.22
C THR A 115 -9.88 -16.57 -16.45
N ARG A 116 -8.65 -17.04 -16.18
CA ARG A 116 -8.43 -18.27 -15.41
C ARG A 116 -8.96 -18.18 -13.99
N LEU A 117 -8.76 -17.06 -13.30
CA LEU A 117 -9.29 -16.87 -11.96
C LEU A 117 -10.83 -16.88 -11.95
N ALA A 118 -11.45 -16.26 -12.97
CA ALA A 118 -12.90 -16.24 -13.13
C ALA A 118 -13.51 -17.65 -13.35
N GLU A 119 -12.78 -18.60 -13.98
CA GLU A 119 -13.21 -20.00 -14.14
C GLU A 119 -13.49 -20.69 -12.79
N ARG A 120 -12.85 -20.22 -11.72
CA ARG A 120 -13.04 -20.67 -10.33
C ARG A 120 -13.87 -19.71 -9.50
N SER A 121 -14.48 -18.70 -10.12
CA SER A 121 -15.22 -17.62 -9.43
C SER A 121 -14.36 -16.86 -8.41
N LEU A 122 -13.04 -16.89 -8.56
CA LEU A 122 -12.11 -16.19 -7.68
C LEU A 122 -12.12 -14.70 -8.02
N LYS A 123 -12.28 -13.89 -6.98
CA LYS A 123 -12.22 -12.43 -7.08
C LYS A 123 -10.83 -11.97 -6.68
N ALA A 124 -10.09 -11.43 -7.63
CA ALA A 124 -8.71 -11.02 -7.40
C ALA A 124 -8.43 -9.59 -7.88
N ASN A 125 -7.51 -8.95 -7.18
CA ASN A 125 -6.87 -7.69 -7.55
C ASN A 125 -5.48 -8.03 -8.09
N LEU A 126 -5.18 -7.57 -9.31
CA LEU A 126 -3.89 -7.77 -9.97
C LEU A 126 -3.14 -6.44 -9.95
N ILE A 127 -2.06 -6.37 -9.19
CA ILE A 127 -1.24 -5.17 -9.03
C ILE A 127 0.08 -5.39 -9.76
N TYR A 128 0.33 -4.54 -10.76
CA TYR A 128 1.56 -4.57 -11.53
C TYR A 128 2.39 -3.31 -11.26
N SER A 129 3.66 -3.51 -11.01
CA SER A 129 4.66 -2.45 -10.90
C SER A 129 5.95 -2.86 -11.61
N VAL A 130 6.88 -1.94 -11.75
CA VAL A 130 8.20 -2.19 -12.34
C VAL A 130 9.26 -1.84 -11.31
N ASP A 131 10.18 -2.77 -11.08
CA ASP A 131 11.43 -2.49 -10.39
C ASP A 131 12.42 -1.94 -11.43
N GLU A 132 12.63 -0.64 -11.42
CA GLU A 132 13.48 0.05 -12.39
C GLU A 132 14.97 -0.27 -12.22
N GLN A 133 15.40 -0.64 -10.99
CA GLN A 133 16.81 -0.93 -10.71
C GLN A 133 17.27 -2.22 -11.38
N VAL A 134 16.40 -3.22 -11.42
CA VAL A 134 16.69 -4.53 -12.03
C VAL A 134 15.94 -4.75 -13.34
N ALA A 135 15.16 -3.74 -13.79
CA ALA A 135 14.38 -3.75 -15.03
C ALA A 135 13.48 -4.99 -15.15
N ILE A 136 12.70 -5.27 -14.11
CA ILE A 136 11.77 -6.41 -14.08
C ILE A 136 10.35 -5.97 -13.64
N GLY A 137 9.34 -6.57 -14.24
CA GLY A 137 7.96 -6.42 -13.79
C GLY A 137 7.69 -7.23 -12.53
N LEU A 138 6.90 -6.68 -11.64
CA LEU A 138 6.40 -7.31 -10.42
C LEU A 138 4.88 -7.40 -10.56
N LEU A 139 4.34 -8.61 -10.42
CA LEU A 139 2.91 -8.85 -10.43
C LEU A 139 2.50 -9.50 -9.11
N ASP A 140 1.66 -8.82 -8.36
CA ASP A 140 1.01 -9.35 -7.16
C ASP A 140 -0.46 -9.68 -7.47
N ILE A 141 -0.88 -10.89 -7.15
CA ILE A 141 -2.26 -11.35 -7.20
C ILE A 141 -2.75 -11.45 -5.77
N LEU A 142 -3.79 -10.68 -5.45
CA LEU A 142 -4.35 -10.55 -4.12
C LEU A 142 -5.86 -10.83 -4.16
N PRO A 143 -6.52 -11.17 -3.04
CA PRO A 143 -7.96 -11.08 -2.95
C PRO A 143 -8.46 -9.71 -3.40
N GLN A 144 -9.63 -9.64 -4.02
CA GLN A 144 -10.13 -8.39 -4.63
C GLN A 144 -10.18 -7.22 -3.65
N ARG A 145 -10.53 -7.49 -2.38
CA ARG A 145 -10.59 -6.50 -1.30
C ARG A 145 -9.25 -6.22 -0.63
N ALA A 146 -8.18 -6.90 -1.04
CA ALA A 146 -6.85 -6.64 -0.51
C ALA A 146 -6.17 -5.54 -1.34
N SER A 147 -6.22 -4.33 -0.83
CA SER A 147 -5.47 -3.18 -1.33
C SER A 147 -5.01 -2.32 -0.16
N LYS A 148 -4.06 -1.41 -0.40
CA LYS A 148 -3.64 -0.45 0.62
C LYS A 148 -4.83 0.37 1.13
N LEU A 149 -5.70 0.82 0.23
CA LEU A 149 -6.88 1.63 0.59
C LEU A 149 -7.86 0.83 1.45
N ASP A 150 -8.25 -0.37 1.00
CA ASP A 150 -9.21 -1.19 1.74
C ASP A 150 -8.68 -1.56 3.14
N ALA A 151 -7.37 -1.85 3.25
CA ALA A 151 -6.72 -2.15 4.53
C ALA A 151 -6.72 -0.94 5.47
N ILE A 152 -6.42 0.26 4.95
CA ILE A 152 -6.49 1.52 5.73
C ILE A 152 -7.92 1.78 6.18
N GLU A 153 -8.89 1.69 5.28
CA GLU A 153 -10.30 1.91 5.62
C GLU A 153 -10.83 0.87 6.61
N PHE A 154 -10.39 -0.38 6.48
CA PHE A 154 -10.72 -1.42 7.46
C PHE A 154 -10.15 -1.04 8.83
N LEU A 155 -8.88 -0.64 8.91
CA LEU A 155 -8.22 -0.25 10.16
C LEU A 155 -8.91 0.97 10.79
N ILE A 156 -9.25 2.00 10.00
CA ILE A 156 -10.00 3.17 10.45
C ILE A 156 -11.31 2.73 11.12
N ARG A 157 -12.10 1.89 10.46
CA ARG A 157 -13.38 1.41 11.00
C ARG A 157 -13.19 0.53 12.24
N GLN A 158 -12.21 -0.37 12.20
CA GLN A 158 -11.95 -1.32 13.30
C GLN A 158 -11.50 -0.63 14.59
N GLN A 159 -10.72 0.44 14.46
CA GLN A 159 -10.16 1.19 15.59
C GLN A 159 -11.01 2.41 15.98
N GLY A 160 -12.04 2.73 15.20
CA GLY A 160 -12.87 3.92 15.44
C GLY A 160 -12.14 5.25 15.16
N PHE A 161 -11.12 5.23 14.29
CA PHE A 161 -10.44 6.45 13.87
C PHE A 161 -11.38 7.33 13.03
N VAL A 162 -11.14 8.63 13.07
CA VAL A 162 -11.86 9.60 12.25
C VAL A 162 -11.12 9.79 10.92
N ALA A 163 -11.81 9.52 9.81
CA ALA A 163 -11.20 9.59 8.47
C ALA A 163 -10.61 10.97 8.17
N GLU A 164 -11.29 12.05 8.58
CA GLU A 164 -10.84 13.43 8.40
C GLU A 164 -9.58 13.77 9.23
N GLN A 165 -9.32 13.01 10.30
CA GLN A 165 -8.12 13.15 11.15
C GLN A 165 -7.02 12.15 10.76
N THR A 166 -7.25 11.34 9.74
CA THR A 166 -6.28 10.41 9.19
C THR A 166 -5.56 11.06 8.02
N LEU A 167 -4.23 11.01 8.01
CA LEU A 167 -3.40 11.50 6.91
C LEU A 167 -2.59 10.34 6.33
N PHE A 168 -2.73 10.10 5.04
CA PHE A 168 -1.86 9.19 4.29
C PHE A 168 -0.75 9.99 3.60
N ALA A 169 0.44 9.42 3.51
CA ALA A 169 1.53 9.98 2.70
C ALA A 169 2.18 8.87 1.87
N GLY A 170 2.41 9.14 0.59
CA GLY A 170 3.01 8.19 -0.35
C GLY A 170 3.80 8.87 -1.45
N ASP A 171 4.51 8.09 -2.26
CA ASP A 171 5.37 8.58 -3.34
C ASP A 171 5.28 7.75 -4.64
N SER A 172 4.57 6.62 -4.62
CA SER A 172 4.66 5.63 -5.69
C SER A 172 3.31 5.31 -6.35
N GLY A 173 3.36 4.67 -7.52
CA GLY A 173 2.16 4.31 -8.29
C GLY A 173 1.22 3.35 -7.56
N ASN A 174 1.73 2.50 -6.66
CA ASN A 174 0.90 1.60 -5.86
C ASN A 174 0.16 2.30 -4.71
N ASP A 175 0.40 3.61 -4.50
CA ASP A 175 -0.30 4.48 -3.54
C ASP A 175 -1.49 5.21 -4.18
N LEU A 176 -1.62 5.17 -5.52
CA LEU A 176 -2.60 5.97 -6.27
C LEU A 176 -4.04 5.79 -5.75
N SER A 177 -4.43 4.57 -5.39
CA SER A 177 -5.77 4.31 -4.86
C SER A 177 -6.05 5.07 -3.57
N VAL A 178 -5.05 5.21 -2.69
CA VAL A 178 -5.17 5.97 -1.43
C VAL A 178 -5.06 7.46 -1.70
N LEU A 179 -4.08 7.88 -2.51
CA LEU A 179 -3.82 9.29 -2.85
C LEU A 179 -5.01 9.96 -3.54
N THR A 180 -5.84 9.19 -4.22
CA THR A 180 -7.02 9.70 -4.94
C THR A 180 -8.34 9.41 -4.25
N SER A 181 -8.30 8.83 -3.04
CA SER A 181 -9.48 8.52 -2.23
C SER A 181 -10.07 9.76 -1.56
N SER A 182 -11.07 9.56 -0.71
CA SER A 182 -11.65 10.61 0.13
C SER A 182 -10.81 10.94 1.38
N LEU A 183 -9.78 10.17 1.68
CA LEU A 183 -8.88 10.42 2.82
C LEU A 183 -7.96 11.61 2.52
N PRO A 184 -7.65 12.45 3.52
CA PRO A 184 -6.55 13.41 3.41
C PRO A 184 -5.25 12.69 3.04
N ALA A 185 -4.61 13.09 1.95
CA ALA A 185 -3.45 12.42 1.42
C ALA A 185 -2.38 13.41 0.93
N VAL A 186 -1.13 13.04 1.10
CA VAL A 186 0.05 13.80 0.67
C VAL A 186 0.85 12.97 -0.33
N LEU A 187 1.08 13.54 -1.50
CA LEU A 187 2.09 13.07 -2.42
C LEU A 187 3.38 13.86 -2.17
N VAL A 188 4.40 13.20 -1.64
CA VAL A 188 5.66 13.85 -1.24
C VAL A 188 6.47 14.29 -2.48
N ALA A 189 7.33 15.32 -2.31
CA ALA A 189 7.98 15.99 -3.44
C ALA A 189 8.98 15.12 -4.22
N ASN A 190 9.47 14.01 -3.64
CA ASN A 190 10.33 13.05 -4.34
C ASN A 190 9.57 12.03 -5.20
N ALA A 191 8.24 12.12 -5.30
CA ALA A 191 7.47 11.25 -6.18
C ALA A 191 7.84 11.48 -7.65
N HIS A 192 7.81 10.38 -8.44
CA HIS A 192 8.09 10.47 -9.87
C HIS A 192 7.06 11.36 -10.58
N PRO A 193 7.46 12.20 -11.57
CA PRO A 193 6.55 13.11 -12.29
C PRO A 193 5.30 12.42 -12.86
N ASP A 194 5.43 11.18 -13.35
CA ASP A 194 4.30 10.40 -13.88
C ASP A 194 3.27 10.07 -12.79
N VAL A 195 3.72 9.77 -11.57
CA VAL A 195 2.83 9.52 -10.43
C VAL A 195 2.10 10.80 -10.05
N VAL A 196 2.80 11.94 -10.04
CA VAL A 196 2.19 13.26 -9.80
C VAL A 196 1.10 13.56 -10.82
N ALA A 197 1.39 13.33 -12.10
CA ALA A 197 0.43 13.55 -13.19
C ALA A 197 -0.80 12.63 -13.05
N GLN A 198 -0.58 11.32 -12.83
CA GLN A 198 -1.64 10.34 -12.67
C GLN A 198 -2.52 10.65 -11.45
N ALA A 199 -1.92 10.90 -10.29
CA ALA A 199 -2.65 11.23 -9.06
C ALA A 199 -3.49 12.50 -9.24
N THR A 200 -2.93 13.54 -9.85
CA THR A 200 -3.63 14.81 -10.09
C THR A 200 -4.84 14.64 -11.01
N VAL A 201 -4.68 13.90 -12.12
CA VAL A 201 -5.77 13.65 -13.07
C VAL A 201 -6.84 12.79 -12.42
N ALA A 202 -6.46 11.71 -11.76
CA ALA A 202 -7.40 10.78 -11.12
C ALA A 202 -8.18 11.46 -9.98
N ALA A 203 -7.52 12.23 -9.11
CA ALA A 203 -8.18 12.96 -8.03
C ALA A 203 -9.20 13.98 -8.55
N ARG A 204 -8.89 14.67 -9.66
CA ARG A 204 -9.86 15.57 -10.31
C ARG A 204 -11.06 14.82 -10.87
N HIS A 205 -10.81 13.69 -11.54
CA HIS A 205 -11.88 12.88 -12.13
C HIS A 205 -12.80 12.28 -11.07
N GLN A 206 -12.25 11.90 -9.92
CA GLN A 206 -13.00 11.35 -8.78
C GLN A 206 -13.63 12.42 -7.86
N GLY A 207 -13.34 13.70 -8.09
CA GLY A 207 -13.86 14.80 -7.26
C GLY A 207 -13.17 14.92 -5.90
N THR A 208 -11.99 14.31 -5.74
CA THR A 208 -11.22 14.28 -4.47
C THR A 208 -9.98 15.18 -4.49
N ALA A 209 -9.87 16.08 -5.48
CA ALA A 209 -8.69 16.94 -5.64
C ALA A 209 -8.38 17.82 -4.40
N ASN A 210 -9.38 18.16 -3.60
CA ASN A 210 -9.23 18.89 -2.34
C ASN A 210 -8.71 18.01 -1.19
N ARG A 211 -8.61 16.70 -1.38
CA ARG A 211 -8.06 15.73 -0.44
C ARG A 211 -6.60 15.36 -0.76
N LEU A 212 -6.11 15.73 -1.93
CA LEU A 212 -4.74 15.47 -2.35
C LEU A 212 -3.88 16.74 -2.22
N TYR A 213 -2.88 16.70 -1.37
CA TYR A 213 -1.85 17.72 -1.27
C TYR A 213 -0.57 17.28 -1.97
N LEU A 214 -0.03 18.12 -2.83
CA LEU A 214 1.28 17.90 -3.48
C LEU A 214 2.34 18.68 -2.70
N ALA A 215 3.22 18.00 -2.00
CA ALA A 215 4.32 18.65 -1.27
C ALA A 215 5.29 19.30 -2.26
N ARG A 216 5.74 20.52 -1.95
CA ARG A 216 6.59 21.35 -2.83
C ARG A 216 7.87 21.81 -2.14
N GLY A 217 7.95 21.60 -0.84
CA GLY A 217 9.00 22.15 0.00
C GLY A 217 8.72 23.60 0.44
N GLY A 218 9.64 24.11 1.25
CA GLY A 218 9.53 25.45 1.85
C GLY A 218 8.86 25.45 3.22
N PHE A 219 8.10 24.43 3.58
CA PHE A 219 7.51 24.34 4.92
C PHE A 219 8.62 24.17 5.96
N ARG A 220 8.71 25.12 6.90
CA ARG A 220 9.79 25.21 7.91
C ARG A 220 11.21 25.10 7.30
N GLY A 221 11.41 25.57 6.06
CA GLY A 221 12.69 25.52 5.34
C GLY A 221 13.08 24.14 4.80
N MET A 222 12.20 23.14 4.87
CA MET A 222 12.47 21.79 4.39
C MET A 222 12.15 21.61 2.90
N ASN A 223 12.68 20.53 2.29
CA ASN A 223 12.61 20.30 0.84
C ASN A 223 11.32 19.60 0.34
N GLY A 224 10.42 19.19 1.25
CA GLY A 224 9.18 18.49 0.91
C GLY A 224 9.34 17.00 0.56
N ASN A 225 10.55 16.45 0.58
CA ASN A 225 10.81 15.04 0.30
C ASN A 225 10.56 14.18 1.55
N TYR A 226 10.12 12.93 1.36
CA TYR A 226 9.96 11.95 2.44
C TYR A 226 9.22 12.53 3.67
N SER A 227 9.80 12.39 4.86
CA SER A 227 9.22 12.90 6.11
C SER A 227 8.97 14.42 6.12
N ALA A 228 9.78 15.19 5.38
CA ALA A 228 9.57 16.63 5.22
C ALA A 228 8.25 16.93 4.47
N GLY A 229 7.92 16.13 3.45
CA GLY A 229 6.65 16.22 2.74
C GLY A 229 5.47 15.80 3.60
N ILE A 230 5.65 14.79 4.46
CA ILE A 230 4.62 14.38 5.43
C ILE A 230 4.30 15.55 6.38
N LEU A 231 5.32 16.21 6.93
CA LEU A 231 5.14 17.36 7.82
C LEU A 231 4.47 18.56 7.12
N GLU A 232 4.83 18.79 5.84
CA GLU A 232 4.20 19.82 5.02
C GLU A 232 2.69 19.54 4.83
N GLY A 233 2.33 18.30 4.53
CA GLY A 233 0.95 17.86 4.41
C GLY A 233 0.19 17.91 5.73
N MET A 234 0.81 17.56 6.84
CA MET A 234 0.23 17.76 8.17
C MET A 234 -0.06 19.24 8.44
N GLY A 235 0.85 20.14 8.06
CA GLY A 235 0.63 21.57 8.14
C GLY A 235 -0.55 22.06 7.31
N HIS A 236 -0.81 21.39 6.19
CA HIS A 236 -1.94 21.71 5.33
C HIS A 236 -3.29 21.20 5.89
N PHE A 237 -3.37 19.94 6.31
CA PHE A 237 -4.63 19.32 6.74
C PHE A 237 -4.89 19.42 8.25
N HIS A 238 -3.85 19.43 9.07
CA HIS A 238 -3.90 19.30 10.53
C HIS A 238 -2.97 20.30 11.25
N ALA A 239 -3.07 21.57 10.87
CA ALA A 239 -2.19 22.63 11.39
C ALA A 239 -2.22 22.73 12.93
N ASP A 240 -3.36 22.43 13.55
CA ASP A 240 -3.50 22.48 15.02
C ASP A 240 -2.70 21.37 15.69
N ALA A 241 -2.71 20.16 15.12
CA ALA A 241 -1.90 19.04 15.63
C ALA A 241 -0.38 19.34 15.58
N LEU A 242 0.08 20.17 14.65
CA LEU A 242 1.49 20.59 14.60
C LEU A 242 1.86 21.67 15.61
N ARG A 243 0.92 22.50 16.03
CA ARG A 243 1.18 23.53 17.07
C ARG A 243 1.41 22.93 18.45
N GLU A 244 0.84 21.74 18.69
CA GLU A 244 1.05 21.00 19.93
C GLU A 244 2.42 20.29 19.96
N LEU A 245 3.16 20.30 18.82
CA LEU A 245 4.47 19.66 18.65
C LEU A 245 5.64 20.64 18.80
N ASP A 246 5.39 21.95 18.85
CA ASP A 246 6.36 23.02 19.08
C ASP A 246 6.45 23.32 20.58
#